data_da5ced5726b103cca19109928c86e702
#
_entry.id   da5ced5726b103cca19109928c86e702
#
_cell.length_a   1.000
_cell.length_b   1.000
_cell.length_c   1.000
_cell.angle_alpha   90.00
_cell.angle_beta   90.00
_cell.angle_gamma   90.00
#
_symmetry.space_group_name_H-M   'P 1'
#
loop_
_entity.id
_entity.type
_entity.pdbx_description
1 polymer ?
#
loop_
_entity_poly.entity_id
_entity_poly.type
_entity_poly.pdbx_seq_one_letter_code
_entity_poly.pdbx_strand_id
1 'polypeptide(L)'
;FGTFDGLRVLFPGQGIGLNTEEKTIATTLKESGYNTKIIGKWHCGDQKEFLPTNHGFDSYFGIPYSNDMGIQSGQGAWQDYPDDSTLAKTTDWDRPPLPLIRDKEVIQEQPDQRSIAERYTEDAVNFIRHNSENPFFLYLAHMQVHLPLYAAEKFVNESENGDYGACVASIDWSTSVIFDELKELGIDENTIVIFASDNGSRLQNQGGSNGDLKGRKGQTWEGGQRVPCIIRWPGKIEQSSESDGIATTMDFLPSITKLIEGKLPSNKIDGIEMSNLFFSNETISKRDLFFYYNEDDLEAIRYKNWKLHLKKEGEELMELYDLKNDIGEKNNVYNINKNIVDKLMSYVGNCREELGDKSTNIIGSEVRPAAKINNPKPLTKFDKNHPYIYAEYDKGERG
;
A
#
# COMPACT_ATOMS: atom_id res chain seq x y z
N PHE A 1 0.51 7.45 -13.30
CA PHE A 1 1.40 7.00 -12.24
C PHE A 1 2.62 7.91 -12.23
N GLY A 2 2.71 8.77 -11.21
CA GLY A 2 3.98 9.41 -10.93
C GLY A 2 4.79 8.42 -10.11
N THR A 3 5.90 7.97 -10.65
CA THR A 3 6.91 7.38 -9.81
C THR A 3 7.47 8.50 -8.94
N PHE A 4 7.94 8.17 -7.75
CA PHE A 4 8.68 9.12 -6.93
C PHE A 4 10.11 9.24 -7.49
N ASP A 5 10.26 9.73 -8.75
CA ASP A 5 11.53 9.83 -9.47
C ASP A 5 12.30 8.49 -9.57
N GLY A 6 11.60 7.40 -9.87
CA GLY A 6 12.19 6.07 -9.97
C GLY A 6 12.44 5.39 -8.63
N LEU A 7 11.96 5.97 -7.53
CA LEU A 7 12.09 5.36 -6.21
C LEU A 7 10.87 4.49 -5.88
N ARG A 8 11.12 3.28 -5.43
CA ARG A 8 10.08 2.36 -4.98
C ARG A 8 9.39 2.84 -3.71
N VAL A 9 10.13 3.41 -2.79
CA VAL A 9 9.66 3.96 -1.51
C VAL A 9 10.42 5.22 -1.16
N LEU A 10 9.79 6.10 -0.37
CA LEU A 10 10.38 7.32 0.12
C LEU A 10 11.04 7.09 1.49
N PHE A 11 12.12 7.84 1.74
CA PHE A 11 12.88 7.78 2.99
C PHE A 11 12.75 9.09 3.80
N PRO A 12 13.02 9.03 5.12
CA PRO A 12 12.97 10.22 5.96
C PRO A 12 13.81 11.38 5.41
N GLY A 13 13.22 12.57 5.32
CA GLY A 13 13.92 13.78 4.89
C GLY A 13 14.28 13.86 3.41
N GLN A 14 13.72 13.01 2.56
CA GLN A 14 14.06 12.97 1.13
C GLN A 14 13.50 14.16 0.32
N GLY A 15 12.50 14.85 0.84
CA GLY A 15 11.95 16.07 0.22
C GLY A 15 11.10 15.83 -1.03
N ILE A 16 10.68 14.59 -1.25
CA ILE A 16 9.80 14.17 -2.33
C ILE A 16 8.51 13.66 -1.70
N GLY A 17 7.38 13.86 -2.37
CA GLY A 17 6.10 13.38 -1.89
C GLY A 17 4.98 13.43 -2.90
N LEU A 18 3.80 13.03 -2.48
CA LEU A 18 2.60 13.10 -3.29
C LEU A 18 2.31 14.57 -3.63
N ASN A 19 2.04 14.85 -4.91
CA ASN A 19 1.68 16.18 -5.36
C ASN A 19 0.29 16.54 -4.83
N THR A 20 0.14 17.72 -4.25
CA THR A 20 -1.14 18.21 -3.71
C THR A 20 -2.21 18.48 -4.78
N GLU A 21 -1.82 18.52 -6.05
CA GLU A 21 -2.75 18.59 -7.18
C GLU A 21 -3.43 17.23 -7.46
N GLU A 22 -2.89 16.13 -6.92
CA GLU A 22 -3.49 14.81 -7.06
C GLU A 22 -4.66 14.65 -6.07
N LYS A 23 -5.85 14.40 -6.62
CA LYS A 23 -7.04 14.12 -5.81
C LYS A 23 -7.04 12.68 -5.34
N THR A 24 -7.16 12.52 -4.04
CA THR A 24 -7.28 11.21 -3.37
C THR A 24 -8.75 10.83 -3.15
N ILE A 25 -9.00 9.59 -2.71
CA ILE A 25 -10.33 9.18 -2.22
C ILE A 25 -10.80 10.12 -1.10
N ALA A 26 -9.89 10.46 -0.16
CA ALA A 26 -10.22 11.37 0.93
C ALA A 26 -10.63 12.76 0.44
N THR A 27 -9.96 13.32 -0.58
CA THR A 27 -10.34 14.60 -1.19
C THR A 27 -11.77 14.54 -1.75
N THR A 28 -12.08 13.48 -2.51
CA THR A 28 -13.41 13.32 -3.12
C THR A 28 -14.51 13.15 -2.08
N LEU A 29 -14.27 12.36 -1.05
CA LEU A 29 -15.21 12.14 0.04
C LEU A 29 -15.42 13.40 0.89
N LYS A 30 -14.34 14.13 1.20
CA LYS A 30 -14.43 15.41 1.91
C LYS A 30 -15.22 16.46 1.13
N GLU A 31 -15.00 16.57 -0.18
CA GLU A 31 -15.79 17.45 -1.08
C GLU A 31 -17.27 17.05 -1.10
N SER A 32 -17.61 15.81 -0.76
CA SER A 32 -18.97 15.26 -0.63
C SER A 32 -19.54 15.30 0.81
N GLY A 33 -18.86 15.98 1.73
CA GLY A 33 -19.32 16.20 3.10
C GLY A 33 -18.97 15.11 4.12
N TYR A 34 -18.05 14.21 3.79
CA TYR A 34 -17.55 13.22 4.74
C TYR A 34 -16.47 13.81 5.65
N ASN A 35 -16.51 13.46 6.93
CA ASN A 35 -15.39 13.65 7.85
C ASN A 35 -14.33 12.58 7.55
N THR A 36 -13.07 12.99 7.38
CA THR A 36 -12.03 12.11 6.84
C THR A 36 -10.85 11.98 7.78
N LYS A 37 -10.41 10.76 8.04
CA LYS A 37 -9.24 10.48 8.89
C LYS A 37 -8.39 9.35 8.33
N ILE A 38 -7.08 9.52 8.43
CA ILE A 38 -6.12 8.44 8.25
C ILE A 38 -5.43 8.14 9.57
N ILE A 39 -5.29 6.86 9.87
CA ILE A 39 -4.56 6.34 11.03
C ILE A 39 -3.55 5.31 10.52
N GLY A 40 -2.28 5.47 10.88
CA GLY A 40 -1.24 4.52 10.56
C GLY A 40 -0.18 5.05 9.60
N LYS A 41 0.31 4.16 8.72
CA LYS A 41 1.39 4.44 7.78
C LYS A 41 0.91 5.29 6.60
N TRP A 42 1.65 6.36 6.28
CA TRP A 42 1.38 7.20 5.10
C TRP A 42 2.24 6.83 3.88
N HIS A 43 3.53 6.91 4.00
CA HIS A 43 4.58 6.59 3.02
C HIS A 43 4.53 7.35 1.68
N CYS A 44 3.89 8.51 1.65
CA CYS A 44 3.79 9.38 0.47
C CYS A 44 4.47 10.75 0.68
N GLY A 45 5.53 10.77 1.48
CA GLY A 45 6.31 11.97 1.84
C GLY A 45 6.14 12.35 3.29
N ASP A 46 7.25 12.70 3.94
CA ASP A 46 7.31 12.99 5.38
C ASP A 46 7.34 14.48 5.71
N GLN A 47 7.58 15.34 4.74
CA GLN A 47 7.61 16.78 4.98
C GLN A 47 6.20 17.33 5.21
N LYS A 48 6.08 18.42 5.98
CA LYS A 48 4.77 18.99 6.38
C LYS A 48 3.82 19.25 5.20
N GLU A 49 4.38 19.58 4.04
CA GLU A 49 3.67 19.81 2.80
C GLU A 49 3.04 18.54 2.20
N PHE A 50 3.62 17.39 2.52
CA PHE A 50 3.20 16.08 1.97
C PHE A 50 2.38 15.24 2.93
N LEU A 51 2.14 15.71 4.16
CA LEU A 51 1.38 14.96 5.14
C LEU A 51 -0.11 14.81 4.74
N PRO A 52 -0.80 13.79 5.20
CA PRO A 52 -2.17 13.43 4.78
C PRO A 52 -3.17 14.57 4.86
N THR A 53 -3.02 15.50 5.81
CA THR A 53 -3.92 16.64 5.96
C THR A 53 -3.85 17.65 4.80
N ASN A 54 -2.87 17.52 3.90
CA ASN A 54 -2.82 18.26 2.64
C ASN A 54 -3.42 17.49 1.46
N HIS A 55 -3.87 16.24 1.70
CA HIS A 55 -4.37 15.31 0.68
C HIS A 55 -5.80 14.84 0.96
N GLY A 56 -6.63 15.72 1.51
CA GLY A 56 -8.07 15.47 1.71
C GLY A 56 -8.45 14.89 3.07
N PHE A 57 -7.51 14.52 3.93
CA PHE A 57 -7.82 14.10 5.29
C PHE A 57 -7.96 15.29 6.24
N ASP A 58 -9.00 15.29 7.07
CA ASP A 58 -9.20 16.31 8.12
C ASP A 58 -8.22 16.11 9.26
N SER A 59 -7.86 14.86 9.56
CA SER A 59 -6.93 14.52 10.63
C SER A 59 -6.07 13.31 10.29
N TYR A 60 -4.90 13.26 10.93
CA TYR A 60 -3.92 12.20 10.80
C TYR A 60 -3.37 11.78 12.16
N PHE A 61 -3.22 10.47 12.37
CA PHE A 61 -2.49 9.90 13.50
C PHE A 61 -1.66 8.71 13.02
N GLY A 62 -0.32 8.80 13.03
CA GLY A 62 0.49 7.70 12.55
C GLY A 62 1.96 8.02 12.31
N ILE A 63 2.62 7.15 11.56
CA ILE A 63 4.03 7.25 11.18
C ILE A 63 4.12 7.48 9.66
N PRO A 64 4.89 8.49 9.20
CA PRO A 64 4.84 8.94 7.81
C PRO A 64 5.59 8.03 6.82
N TYR A 65 6.27 6.99 7.30
CA TYR A 65 7.02 6.00 6.49
C TYR A 65 7.05 4.64 7.17
N SER A 66 7.91 3.70 6.72
CA SER A 66 8.02 2.37 7.32
C SER A 66 8.65 2.38 8.70
N ASN A 67 8.24 1.46 9.53
CA ASN A 67 8.73 1.32 10.90
C ASN A 67 10.19 0.85 11.02
N ASP A 68 10.76 0.27 9.98
CA ASP A 68 12.19 -0.07 9.88
C ASP A 68 13.09 1.15 9.61
N MET A 69 12.52 2.31 9.34
CA MET A 69 13.25 3.54 9.03
C MET A 69 13.63 4.39 10.26
N GLY A 70 13.29 3.95 11.46
CA GLY A 70 13.69 4.58 12.71
C GLY A 70 14.99 4.04 13.28
N ILE A 71 15.30 4.44 14.52
CA ILE A 71 16.45 3.93 15.28
C ILE A 71 16.27 2.44 15.51
N GLN A 72 17.31 1.66 15.22
CA GLN A 72 17.29 0.21 15.40
C GLN A 72 18.61 -0.27 16.00
N SER A 73 18.56 -1.35 16.78
CA SER A 73 19.71 -2.10 17.23
C SER A 73 19.73 -3.47 16.54
N GLY A 74 20.89 -4.06 16.36
CA GLY A 74 21.05 -5.40 15.80
C GLY A 74 21.91 -5.44 14.53
N GLN A 75 22.20 -6.67 14.09
CA GLN A 75 22.93 -6.91 12.85
C GLN A 75 21.98 -6.67 11.65
N GLY A 76 22.45 -5.95 10.67
CA GLY A 76 21.66 -5.63 9.48
C GLY A 76 20.98 -4.26 9.50
N ALA A 77 21.06 -3.53 10.59
CA ALA A 77 20.65 -2.14 10.63
C ALA A 77 21.52 -1.31 9.69
N TRP A 78 21.05 -1.00 8.49
CA TRP A 78 21.65 -0.07 7.51
C TRP A 78 23.04 -0.42 6.92
N GLN A 79 23.65 -1.53 7.28
CA GLN A 79 24.94 -1.91 6.71
C GLN A 79 24.88 -2.20 5.20
N ASP A 80 23.68 -2.48 4.68
CA ASP A 80 23.46 -2.88 3.28
C ASP A 80 22.82 -1.79 2.40
N TYR A 81 22.93 -0.50 2.77
CA TYR A 81 22.61 0.54 1.79
C TYR A 81 23.66 0.44 0.68
N PRO A 82 23.28 0.24 -0.58
CA PRO A 82 24.23 0.33 -1.67
C PRO A 82 24.91 1.71 -1.58
N ASP A 83 26.23 1.72 -1.75
CA ASP A 83 27.07 2.93 -1.75
C ASP A 83 26.58 4.03 -2.70
N ASP A 84 25.59 3.72 -3.51
CA ASP A 84 25.00 4.59 -4.54
C ASP A 84 23.72 5.31 -4.11
N SER A 85 23.18 5.02 -2.93
CA SER A 85 22.02 5.80 -2.47
C SER A 85 22.47 7.22 -2.16
N THR A 86 21.84 8.20 -2.81
CA THR A 86 22.04 9.62 -2.54
C THR A 86 21.82 9.98 -1.08
N LEU A 87 21.04 9.20 -0.35
CA LEU A 87 20.77 9.33 1.09
C LEU A 87 21.96 8.95 1.96
N ALA A 88 22.67 7.86 1.66
CA ALA A 88 23.85 7.45 2.41
C ALA A 88 24.99 8.46 2.27
N LYS A 89 25.03 9.22 1.18
CA LYS A 89 26.09 10.21 0.89
C LYS A 89 25.80 11.63 1.37
N THR A 90 24.54 11.94 1.73
CA THR A 90 24.15 13.33 2.04
C THR A 90 23.90 13.61 3.53
N THR A 91 23.96 12.61 4.39
CA THR A 91 23.60 12.78 5.80
C THR A 91 24.60 12.14 6.73
N ASP A 92 25.33 12.98 7.47
CA ASP A 92 26.12 12.66 8.67
C ASP A 92 25.20 12.30 9.88
N TRP A 93 24.17 11.49 9.68
CA TRP A 93 23.21 11.23 10.74
C TRP A 93 22.98 9.74 10.99
N ASP A 94 23.06 9.37 12.25
CA ASP A 94 22.40 8.19 12.76
C ASP A 94 20.91 8.29 12.43
N ARG A 95 20.24 7.19 12.15
CA ARG A 95 18.82 7.18 11.79
C ARG A 95 17.99 8.11 12.66
N PRO A 96 17.07 8.89 12.07
CA PRO A 96 16.16 9.69 12.86
C PRO A 96 15.25 8.78 13.69
N PRO A 97 14.90 9.16 14.93
CA PRO A 97 13.84 8.46 15.65
C PRO A 97 12.55 8.45 14.85
N LEU A 98 11.79 7.36 14.91
CA LEU A 98 10.46 7.30 14.30
C LEU A 98 9.57 8.39 14.87
N PRO A 99 8.99 9.30 14.06
CA PRO A 99 8.02 10.26 14.55
C PRO A 99 6.64 9.63 14.61
N LEU A 100 5.98 9.68 15.76
CA LEU A 100 4.54 9.52 15.82
C LEU A 100 3.91 10.89 15.70
N ILE A 101 3.05 11.05 14.70
CA ILE A 101 2.50 12.34 14.29
C ILE A 101 1.01 12.39 14.61
N ARG A 102 0.56 13.55 15.07
CA ARG A 102 -0.86 13.94 15.05
C ARG A 102 -0.99 15.17 14.18
N ASP A 103 -1.76 15.04 13.09
CA ASP A 103 -1.96 16.04 12.05
C ASP A 103 -0.64 16.47 11.36
N LYS A 104 0.04 17.48 11.88
CA LYS A 104 1.32 17.98 11.36
C LYS A 104 2.42 18.08 12.43
N GLU A 105 2.13 17.60 13.65
CA GLU A 105 3.04 17.74 14.79
C GLU A 105 3.52 16.38 15.27
N VAL A 106 4.81 16.28 15.51
CA VAL A 106 5.43 15.11 16.15
C VAL A 106 5.05 15.13 17.63
N ILE A 107 4.26 14.16 18.05
CA ILE A 107 3.79 14.06 19.46
C ILE A 107 4.62 13.08 20.28
N GLN A 108 5.40 12.23 19.62
CA GLN A 108 6.30 11.27 20.25
C GLN A 108 7.41 10.88 19.29
N GLU A 109 8.64 10.77 19.80
CA GLU A 109 9.78 10.22 19.07
C GLU A 109 10.00 8.77 19.45
N GLN A 110 10.26 7.91 18.48
CA GLN A 110 10.53 6.48 18.64
C GLN A 110 9.51 5.79 19.57
N PRO A 111 8.23 5.70 19.19
CA PRO A 111 7.20 5.06 20.00
C PRO A 111 7.50 3.56 20.16
N ASP A 112 7.02 2.97 21.27
CA ASP A 112 7.03 1.52 21.44
C ASP A 112 6.12 0.87 20.38
N GLN A 113 6.74 0.20 19.41
CA GLN A 113 6.04 -0.37 18.28
C GLN A 113 5.11 -1.54 18.68
N ARG A 114 5.34 -2.16 19.85
CA ARG A 114 4.46 -3.22 20.37
C ARG A 114 3.05 -2.70 20.71
N SER A 115 2.93 -1.43 21.02
CA SER A 115 1.65 -0.79 21.38
C SER A 115 0.92 -0.13 20.19
N ILE A 116 1.52 -0.09 19.02
CA ILE A 116 1.01 0.74 17.91
C ILE A 116 -0.34 0.26 17.39
N ALA A 117 -0.55 -1.05 17.25
CA ALA A 117 -1.84 -1.59 16.77
C ALA A 117 -3.00 -1.20 17.69
N GLU A 118 -2.78 -1.28 19.01
CA GLU A 118 -3.79 -0.91 20.01
C GLU A 118 -4.07 0.59 20.01
N ARG A 119 -3.02 1.43 19.92
CA ARG A 119 -3.18 2.90 19.83
C ARG A 119 -3.93 3.33 18.56
N TYR A 120 -3.66 2.68 17.43
CA TYR A 120 -4.38 2.92 16.19
C TYR A 120 -5.85 2.51 16.29
N THR A 121 -6.11 1.37 16.91
CA THR A 121 -7.47 0.87 17.13
C THR A 121 -8.27 1.80 18.05
N GLU A 122 -7.66 2.26 19.15
CA GLU A 122 -8.28 3.23 20.07
C GLU A 122 -8.64 4.54 19.36
N ASP A 123 -7.72 5.10 18.57
CA ASP A 123 -7.94 6.35 17.84
C ASP A 123 -9.01 6.16 16.74
N ALA A 124 -9.09 4.96 16.13
CA ALA A 124 -10.12 4.59 15.16
C ALA A 124 -11.52 4.51 15.80
N VAL A 125 -11.63 3.81 16.92
CA VAL A 125 -12.89 3.72 17.71
C VAL A 125 -13.37 5.11 18.13
N ASN A 126 -12.48 5.93 18.65
CA ASN A 126 -12.81 7.31 19.04
C ASN A 126 -13.30 8.14 17.85
N PHE A 127 -12.68 8.02 16.69
CA PHE A 127 -13.11 8.71 15.47
C PHE A 127 -14.50 8.24 15.02
N ILE A 128 -14.76 6.93 15.00
CA ILE A 128 -16.06 6.36 14.63
C ILE A 128 -17.16 6.86 15.58
N ARG A 129 -16.93 6.83 16.89
CA ARG A 129 -17.88 7.33 17.90
C ARG A 129 -18.26 8.78 17.68
N HIS A 130 -17.28 9.64 17.45
CA HIS A 130 -17.51 11.07 17.24
C HIS A 130 -18.23 11.39 15.92
N ASN A 131 -18.23 10.44 14.98
CA ASN A 131 -18.83 10.61 13.66
C ASN A 131 -20.02 9.66 13.39
N SER A 132 -20.56 8.99 14.40
CA SER A 132 -21.63 7.99 14.23
C SER A 132 -22.90 8.55 13.57
N GLU A 133 -23.16 9.86 13.69
CA GLU A 133 -24.30 10.54 13.07
C GLU A 133 -23.96 11.29 11.78
N ASN A 134 -22.70 11.23 11.32
CA ASN A 134 -22.23 11.95 10.14
C ASN A 134 -21.58 10.97 9.16
N PRO A 135 -21.58 11.26 7.85
CA PRO A 135 -20.77 10.51 6.91
C PRO A 135 -19.29 10.60 7.28
N PHE A 136 -18.59 9.48 7.31
CA PHE A 136 -17.17 9.46 7.61
C PHE A 136 -16.39 8.52 6.68
N PHE A 137 -15.10 8.81 6.53
CA PHE A 137 -14.12 7.96 5.89
C PHE A 137 -12.91 7.78 6.81
N LEU A 138 -12.68 6.55 7.20
CA LEU A 138 -11.50 6.14 7.96
C LEU A 138 -10.59 5.29 7.08
N TYR A 139 -9.36 5.72 6.87
CA TYR A 139 -8.29 4.90 6.28
C TYR A 139 -7.37 4.41 7.39
N LEU A 140 -7.57 3.15 7.82
CA LEU A 140 -6.75 2.52 8.87
C LEU A 140 -5.62 1.72 8.21
N ALA A 141 -4.47 2.36 8.06
CA ALA A 141 -3.29 1.82 7.42
C ALA A 141 -2.34 1.22 8.47
N HIS A 142 -2.62 -0.01 8.91
CA HIS A 142 -1.78 -0.71 9.87
C HIS A 142 -0.32 -0.81 9.40
N MET A 143 0.62 -0.72 10.35
CA MET A 143 2.04 -0.94 10.09
C MET A 143 2.36 -2.42 9.88
N GLN A 144 1.63 -3.28 10.58
CA GLN A 144 1.73 -4.74 10.52
C GLN A 144 1.28 -5.24 9.12
N VAL A 145 1.91 -6.19 8.54
CA VAL A 145 2.99 -7.05 9.05
C VAL A 145 4.37 -6.65 8.50
N HIS A 146 4.66 -5.35 8.37
CA HIS A 146 5.96 -4.88 7.89
C HIS A 146 7.05 -5.17 8.95
N LEU A 147 8.26 -5.46 8.48
CA LEU A 147 9.43 -5.62 9.35
C LEU A 147 9.87 -4.28 9.95
N PRO A 148 10.47 -4.30 11.16
CA PRO A 148 10.52 -5.42 12.13
C PRO A 148 9.14 -5.75 12.69
N LEU A 149 8.92 -7.02 13.02
CA LEU A 149 7.63 -7.53 13.49
C LEU A 149 7.45 -7.21 14.98
N TYR A 150 6.43 -6.39 15.29
CA TYR A 150 6.08 -6.06 16.68
C TYR A 150 4.58 -6.18 16.89
N ALA A 151 4.22 -6.90 17.95
CA ALA A 151 2.87 -7.00 18.47
C ALA A 151 2.89 -6.96 20.00
N ALA A 152 1.76 -6.66 20.62
CA ALA A 152 1.65 -6.73 22.09
C ALA A 152 1.87 -8.16 22.59
N GLU A 153 2.40 -8.27 23.80
CA GLU A 153 2.81 -9.54 24.42
C GLU A 153 1.71 -10.60 24.40
N LYS A 154 0.45 -10.20 24.57
CA LYS A 154 -0.71 -11.12 24.50
C LYS A 154 -0.77 -11.87 23.17
N PHE A 155 -0.54 -11.20 22.05
CA PHE A 155 -0.56 -11.81 20.72
C PHE A 155 0.67 -12.69 20.48
N VAL A 156 1.83 -12.25 21.00
CA VAL A 156 3.08 -13.03 20.88
C VAL A 156 2.96 -14.36 21.64
N ASN A 157 2.40 -14.34 22.84
CA ASN A 157 2.24 -15.52 23.67
C ASN A 157 1.20 -16.53 23.13
N GLU A 158 0.22 -16.07 22.36
CA GLU A 158 -0.84 -16.89 21.78
C GLU A 158 -0.53 -17.37 20.35
N SER A 159 0.49 -16.81 19.71
CA SER A 159 0.78 -17.07 18.31
C SER A 159 1.46 -18.44 18.08
N GLU A 160 0.88 -19.26 17.22
CA GLU A 160 1.50 -20.51 16.74
C GLU A 160 2.48 -20.29 15.56
N ASN A 161 2.52 -19.09 14.98
CA ASN A 161 3.39 -18.73 13.86
C ASN A 161 4.34 -17.55 14.21
N GLY A 162 4.87 -17.55 15.43
CA GLY A 162 5.82 -16.57 15.92
C GLY A 162 5.32 -15.12 15.79
N ASP A 163 6.24 -14.18 15.64
CA ASP A 163 5.93 -12.74 15.60
C ASP A 163 5.07 -12.36 14.38
N TYR A 164 5.21 -13.07 13.26
CA TYR A 164 4.36 -12.83 12.08
C TYR A 164 2.90 -13.15 12.39
N GLY A 165 2.64 -14.32 12.98
CA GLY A 165 1.30 -14.70 13.41
C GLY A 165 0.73 -13.75 14.47
N ALA A 166 1.55 -13.28 15.40
CA ALA A 166 1.18 -12.29 16.40
C ALA A 166 0.76 -10.95 15.75
N CYS A 167 1.50 -10.49 14.75
CA CYS A 167 1.15 -9.28 13.98
C CYS A 167 -0.17 -9.45 13.23
N VAL A 168 -0.41 -10.60 12.58
CA VAL A 168 -1.68 -10.89 11.89
C VAL A 168 -2.83 -10.92 12.90
N ALA A 169 -2.67 -11.60 14.04
CA ALA A 169 -3.67 -11.66 15.10
C ALA A 169 -4.01 -10.28 15.67
N SER A 170 -3.03 -9.36 15.75
CA SER A 170 -3.28 -7.99 16.20
C SER A 170 -4.15 -7.18 15.23
N ILE A 171 -4.01 -7.39 13.91
CA ILE A 171 -4.86 -6.77 12.88
C ILE A 171 -6.27 -7.36 12.93
N ASP A 172 -6.38 -8.68 13.07
CA ASP A 172 -7.67 -9.38 13.17
C ASP A 172 -8.44 -8.90 14.41
N TRP A 173 -7.77 -8.82 15.56
CA TRP A 173 -8.33 -8.24 16.77
C TRP A 173 -8.79 -6.78 16.56
N SER A 174 -7.98 -5.94 15.93
CA SER A 174 -8.33 -4.55 15.63
C SER A 174 -9.60 -4.46 14.77
N THR A 175 -9.69 -5.33 13.77
CA THR A 175 -10.86 -5.42 12.88
C THR A 175 -12.11 -5.85 13.66
N SER A 176 -11.98 -6.84 14.56
CA SER A 176 -13.07 -7.29 15.43
C SER A 176 -13.59 -6.15 16.33
N VAL A 177 -12.67 -5.41 16.97
CA VAL A 177 -13.05 -4.24 17.82
C VAL A 177 -13.83 -3.19 17.01
N ILE A 178 -13.41 -2.91 15.77
CA ILE A 178 -14.12 -1.97 14.91
C ILE A 178 -15.51 -2.49 14.52
N PHE A 179 -15.65 -3.78 14.20
CA PHE A 179 -16.96 -4.36 13.89
C PHE A 179 -17.91 -4.33 15.08
N ASP A 180 -17.40 -4.59 16.27
CA ASP A 180 -18.22 -4.51 17.48
C ASP A 180 -18.67 -3.06 17.74
N GLU A 181 -17.78 -2.09 17.56
CA GLU A 181 -18.13 -0.67 17.71
C GLU A 181 -19.19 -0.23 16.69
N LEU A 182 -19.09 -0.63 15.41
CA LEU A 182 -20.09 -0.30 14.39
C LEU A 182 -21.46 -0.88 14.74
N LYS A 183 -21.52 -2.10 15.31
CA LYS A 183 -22.75 -2.74 15.75
C LYS A 183 -23.34 -2.05 16.98
N GLU A 184 -22.53 -1.75 17.99
CA GLU A 184 -22.96 -1.06 19.22
C GLU A 184 -23.56 0.32 18.90
N LEU A 185 -23.00 1.02 17.92
CA LEU A 185 -23.52 2.31 17.44
C LEU A 185 -24.71 2.18 16.49
N GLY A 186 -25.07 0.97 16.06
CA GLY A 186 -26.19 0.73 15.13
C GLY A 186 -25.95 1.23 13.70
N ILE A 187 -24.70 1.42 13.29
CA ILE A 187 -24.33 1.94 11.96
C ILE A 187 -23.70 0.87 11.04
N ASP A 188 -23.61 -0.37 11.50
CA ASP A 188 -22.96 -1.48 10.78
C ASP A 188 -23.55 -1.73 9.38
N GLU A 189 -24.87 -1.73 9.24
CA GLU A 189 -25.56 -1.93 7.96
C GLU A 189 -25.38 -0.74 6.97
N ASN A 190 -25.00 0.42 7.49
CA ASN A 190 -24.73 1.63 6.68
C ASN A 190 -23.23 1.92 6.50
N THR A 191 -22.37 0.97 6.85
CA THR A 191 -20.92 1.13 6.76
C THR A 191 -20.32 0.06 5.84
N ILE A 192 -19.56 0.51 4.83
CA ILE A 192 -18.74 -0.37 3.99
C ILE A 192 -17.39 -0.52 4.68
N VAL A 193 -16.96 -1.75 4.89
CA VAL A 193 -15.61 -2.06 5.38
C VAL A 193 -14.84 -2.80 4.30
N ILE A 194 -13.68 -2.26 3.93
CA ILE A 194 -12.77 -2.83 2.93
C ILE A 194 -11.48 -3.22 3.64
N PHE A 195 -11.13 -4.49 3.59
CA PHE A 195 -9.83 -5.00 4.03
C PHE A 195 -9.02 -5.39 2.81
N ALA A 196 -7.80 -4.85 2.68
CA ALA A 196 -6.88 -5.19 1.62
C ALA A 196 -5.44 -5.13 2.10
N SER A 197 -4.53 -5.86 1.46
CA SER A 197 -3.09 -5.69 1.61
C SER A 197 -2.55 -4.76 0.52
N ASP A 198 -1.39 -4.18 0.75
CA ASP A 198 -0.69 -3.29 -0.20
C ASP A 198 0.19 -4.05 -1.19
N ASN A 199 0.73 -5.20 -0.80
CA ASN A 199 1.59 -6.08 -1.59
C ASN A 199 1.59 -7.50 -1.05
N GLY A 200 2.12 -8.43 -1.83
CA GLY A 200 2.29 -9.82 -1.40
C GLY A 200 3.29 -9.97 -0.25
N SER A 201 3.24 -11.13 0.39
CA SER A 201 4.16 -11.46 1.48
C SER A 201 5.61 -11.44 1.00
N ARG A 202 6.50 -11.00 1.89
CA ARG A 202 7.94 -10.99 1.64
C ARG A 202 8.55 -12.39 1.59
N LEU A 203 7.99 -13.37 2.30
CA LEU A 203 8.49 -14.75 2.47
C LEU A 203 9.80 -14.80 3.28
N GLN A 204 10.88 -15.28 2.74
CA GLN A 204 12.24 -15.25 3.29
C GLN A 204 12.36 -15.68 4.77
N ASN A 205 11.66 -16.77 5.15
CA ASN A 205 11.65 -17.32 6.52
C ASN A 205 11.10 -16.34 7.59
N GLN A 206 10.22 -15.42 7.20
CA GLN A 206 9.64 -14.43 8.10
C GLN A 206 8.17 -14.71 8.44
N GLY A 207 7.67 -15.88 8.10
CA GLY A 207 6.37 -16.39 8.53
C GLY A 207 5.20 -16.18 7.58
N GLY A 208 5.35 -15.40 6.51
CA GLY A 208 4.30 -15.17 5.52
C GLY A 208 4.23 -16.25 4.44
N SER A 209 3.11 -16.28 3.72
CA SER A 209 2.91 -17.16 2.55
C SER A 209 2.09 -16.44 1.48
N ASN A 210 2.42 -16.69 0.21
CA ASN A 210 1.60 -16.28 -0.94
C ASN A 210 0.82 -17.47 -1.54
N GLY A 211 0.69 -18.57 -0.80
CA GLY A 211 0.02 -19.79 -1.26
C GLY A 211 0.67 -20.35 -2.53
N ASP A 212 -0.14 -20.60 -3.54
CA ASP A 212 0.31 -21.13 -4.84
C ASP A 212 0.92 -20.07 -5.76
N LEU A 213 0.85 -18.80 -5.40
CA LEU A 213 1.32 -17.67 -6.22
C LEU A 213 2.84 -17.60 -6.21
N LYS A 214 3.45 -17.52 -7.39
CA LYS A 214 4.89 -17.35 -7.56
C LYS A 214 5.35 -15.97 -7.13
N GLY A 215 6.52 -15.89 -6.52
CA GLY A 215 7.16 -14.61 -6.16
C GLY A 215 6.73 -14.03 -4.83
N ARG A 216 7.18 -12.80 -4.57
CA ARG A 216 7.07 -12.12 -3.28
C ARG A 216 7.01 -10.60 -3.44
N LYS A 217 6.82 -9.87 -2.35
CA LYS A 217 6.93 -8.40 -2.30
C LYS A 217 8.12 -7.88 -3.12
N GLY A 218 7.89 -6.84 -3.90
CA GLY A 218 8.90 -6.22 -4.78
C GLY A 218 9.07 -6.91 -6.13
N GLN A 219 8.34 -7.98 -6.41
CA GLN A 219 8.37 -8.69 -7.68
C GLN A 219 7.05 -8.58 -8.44
N THR A 220 7.12 -8.69 -9.76
CA THR A 220 5.96 -8.59 -10.67
C THR A 220 5.28 -9.94 -10.95
N TRP A 221 5.72 -11.04 -10.31
CA TRP A 221 4.98 -12.29 -10.23
C TRP A 221 3.67 -12.11 -9.47
N GLU A 222 2.69 -12.98 -9.66
CA GLU A 222 1.38 -12.87 -8.99
C GLU A 222 1.52 -12.81 -7.46
N GLY A 223 2.45 -13.53 -6.86
CA GLY A 223 2.70 -13.51 -5.41
C GLY A 223 3.24 -12.20 -4.85
N GLY A 224 3.76 -11.31 -5.71
CA GLY A 224 4.17 -9.97 -5.29
C GLY A 224 3.08 -8.91 -5.43
N GLN A 225 2.09 -9.16 -6.30
CA GLN A 225 1.11 -8.17 -6.74
C GLN A 225 -0.32 -8.51 -6.36
N ARG A 226 -0.70 -9.80 -6.37
CA ARG A 226 -2.04 -10.25 -6.03
C ARG A 226 -2.17 -10.37 -4.51
N VAL A 227 -3.11 -9.62 -3.96
CA VAL A 227 -3.32 -9.46 -2.52
C VAL A 227 -4.73 -9.85 -2.11
N PRO A 228 -4.97 -10.24 -0.84
CA PRO A 228 -6.31 -10.40 -0.34
C PRO A 228 -7.07 -9.07 -0.39
N CYS A 229 -8.36 -9.15 -0.77
CA CYS A 229 -9.30 -8.05 -0.70
C CYS A 229 -10.65 -8.59 -0.25
N ILE A 230 -11.16 -8.10 0.86
CA ILE A 230 -12.46 -8.48 1.42
C ILE A 230 -13.29 -7.22 1.57
N ILE A 231 -14.52 -7.23 1.04
CA ILE A 231 -15.43 -6.10 1.14
C ILE A 231 -16.68 -6.58 1.86
N ARG A 232 -17.02 -5.90 2.94
CA ARG A 232 -18.18 -6.20 3.77
C ARG A 232 -19.15 -5.03 3.76
N TRP A 233 -20.40 -5.30 3.39
CA TRP A 233 -21.52 -4.36 3.51
C TRP A 233 -22.79 -5.14 3.84
N PRO A 234 -23.19 -5.26 5.11
CA PRO A 234 -24.35 -6.04 5.51
C PRO A 234 -25.61 -5.59 4.78
N GLY A 235 -26.42 -6.55 4.36
CA GLY A 235 -27.66 -6.27 3.63
C GLY A 235 -27.50 -5.81 2.16
N LYS A 236 -26.27 -5.63 1.68
CA LYS A 236 -25.95 -5.24 0.28
C LYS A 236 -25.12 -6.26 -0.45
N ILE A 237 -24.11 -6.80 0.20
CA ILE A 237 -23.22 -7.83 -0.35
C ILE A 237 -23.57 -9.16 0.30
N GLU A 238 -23.79 -10.19 -0.52
CA GLU A 238 -24.08 -11.55 -0.06
C GLU A 238 -22.88 -12.14 0.68
N GLN A 239 -23.15 -12.80 1.80
CA GLN A 239 -22.11 -13.47 2.58
C GLN A 239 -21.45 -14.59 1.77
N SER A 240 -20.13 -14.72 1.92
CA SER A 240 -19.32 -15.74 1.23
C SER A 240 -19.38 -15.66 -0.30
N SER A 241 -19.78 -14.52 -0.87
CA SER A 241 -19.66 -14.28 -2.30
C SER A 241 -18.20 -14.11 -2.72
N GLU A 242 -17.84 -14.61 -3.89
CA GLU A 242 -16.48 -14.52 -4.44
C GLU A 242 -16.52 -14.04 -5.88
N SER A 243 -15.46 -13.35 -6.31
CA SER A 243 -15.28 -12.95 -7.70
C SER A 243 -13.84 -13.17 -8.15
N ASP A 244 -13.66 -13.76 -9.33
CA ASP A 244 -12.38 -13.90 -10.03
C ASP A 244 -12.07 -12.72 -10.97
N GLY A 245 -12.88 -11.68 -10.95
CA GLY A 245 -12.69 -10.49 -11.77
C GLY A 245 -11.41 -9.74 -11.40
N ILE A 246 -10.65 -9.29 -12.41
CA ILE A 246 -9.48 -8.46 -12.18
C ILE A 246 -9.94 -7.14 -11.57
N ALA A 247 -9.43 -6.81 -10.39
CA ALA A 247 -9.62 -5.53 -9.73
C ALA A 247 -8.29 -5.03 -9.17
N THR A 248 -8.16 -3.72 -9.02
CA THR A 248 -6.96 -3.07 -8.47
C THR A 248 -7.34 -2.04 -7.43
N THR A 249 -6.41 -1.66 -6.57
CA THR A 249 -6.63 -0.58 -5.59
C THR A 249 -6.94 0.77 -6.25
N MET A 250 -6.49 0.97 -7.49
CA MET A 250 -6.82 2.18 -8.28
C MET A 250 -8.32 2.30 -8.59
N ASP A 251 -9.03 1.18 -8.64
CA ASP A 251 -10.44 1.11 -9.01
C ASP A 251 -11.37 1.55 -7.87
N PHE A 252 -10.86 1.64 -6.64
CA PHE A 252 -11.64 2.15 -5.51
C PHE A 252 -12.02 3.63 -5.68
N LEU A 253 -11.11 4.49 -6.15
CA LEU A 253 -11.41 5.92 -6.32
C LEU A 253 -12.63 6.15 -7.21
N PRO A 254 -12.68 5.68 -8.48
CA PRO A 254 -13.87 5.91 -9.32
C PRO A 254 -15.11 5.17 -8.84
N SER A 255 -14.95 4.00 -8.22
CA SER A 255 -16.09 3.20 -7.74
C SER A 255 -16.76 3.83 -6.51
N ILE A 256 -15.98 4.29 -5.55
CA ILE A 256 -16.48 5.03 -4.38
C ILE A 256 -17.09 6.37 -4.82
N THR A 257 -16.42 7.09 -5.72
CA THR A 257 -16.94 8.35 -6.27
C THR A 257 -18.31 8.14 -6.91
N LYS A 258 -18.49 7.07 -7.68
CA LYS A 258 -19.79 6.72 -8.27
C LYS A 258 -20.83 6.40 -7.22
N LEU A 259 -20.46 5.64 -6.18
CA LEU A 259 -21.37 5.23 -5.11
C LEU A 259 -21.97 6.43 -4.35
N ILE A 260 -21.16 7.46 -4.12
CA ILE A 260 -21.58 8.68 -3.40
C ILE A 260 -22.11 9.79 -4.33
N GLU A 261 -22.26 9.52 -5.63
CA GLU A 261 -22.63 10.51 -6.66
C GLU A 261 -21.69 11.74 -6.68
N GLY A 262 -20.41 11.52 -6.31
CA GLY A 262 -19.38 12.53 -6.26
C GLY A 262 -18.80 12.89 -7.64
N LYS A 263 -17.79 13.76 -7.64
CA LYS A 263 -17.09 14.18 -8.87
C LYS A 263 -15.71 13.55 -8.94
N LEU A 264 -15.43 12.88 -10.06
CA LEU A 264 -14.08 12.40 -10.37
C LEU A 264 -13.10 13.58 -10.51
N PRO A 265 -11.80 13.32 -10.27
CA PRO A 265 -10.74 14.26 -10.64
C PRO A 265 -10.84 14.67 -12.10
N SER A 266 -10.44 15.90 -12.43
CA SER A 266 -10.34 16.37 -13.82
C SER A 266 -9.16 15.74 -14.56
N ASN A 267 -8.13 15.33 -13.81
CA ASN A 267 -6.98 14.63 -14.37
C ASN A 267 -7.36 13.20 -14.77
N LYS A 268 -6.72 12.69 -15.82
CA LYS A 268 -6.85 11.28 -16.21
C LYS A 268 -6.46 10.36 -15.04
N ILE A 269 -7.25 9.35 -14.79
CA ILE A 269 -7.01 8.33 -13.77
C ILE A 269 -6.93 6.94 -14.41
N ASP A 270 -6.16 6.03 -13.80
CA ASP A 270 -5.99 4.66 -14.28
C ASP A 270 -7.05 3.70 -13.70
N GLY A 271 -7.78 4.14 -12.69
CA GLY A 271 -8.87 3.39 -12.08
C GLY A 271 -10.08 3.29 -13.00
N ILE A 272 -10.75 2.14 -12.98
CA ILE A 272 -12.00 1.85 -13.70
C ILE A 272 -13.14 1.79 -12.69
N GLU A 273 -14.26 2.39 -13.03
CA GLU A 273 -15.47 2.33 -12.19
C GLU A 273 -16.02 0.89 -12.15
N MET A 274 -16.02 0.28 -10.98
CA MET A 274 -16.41 -1.09 -10.70
C MET A 274 -17.31 -1.22 -9.46
N SER A 275 -18.16 -0.22 -9.19
CA SER A 275 -19.05 -0.23 -8.02
C SER A 275 -19.92 -1.47 -7.94
N ASN A 276 -20.36 -2.01 -9.08
CA ASN A 276 -21.14 -3.23 -9.11
C ASN A 276 -20.33 -4.44 -8.64
N LEU A 277 -19.07 -4.57 -9.06
CA LEU A 277 -18.19 -5.65 -8.61
C LEU A 277 -17.88 -5.54 -7.11
N PHE A 278 -17.62 -4.32 -6.62
CA PHE A 278 -17.19 -4.10 -5.25
C PHE A 278 -18.34 -4.06 -4.24
N PHE A 279 -19.50 -3.54 -4.64
CA PHE A 279 -20.55 -3.17 -3.70
C PHE A 279 -21.92 -3.83 -4.00
N SER A 280 -21.91 -4.85 -4.83
CA SER A 280 -23.08 -5.69 -5.13
C SER A 280 -22.66 -7.15 -5.32
N ASN A 281 -23.58 -7.99 -5.78
CA ASN A 281 -23.32 -9.42 -6.05
C ASN A 281 -22.90 -9.69 -7.51
N GLU A 282 -22.54 -8.65 -8.27
CA GLU A 282 -21.99 -8.87 -9.62
C GLU A 282 -20.55 -9.37 -9.56
N THR A 283 -20.21 -10.31 -10.43
CA THR A 283 -18.89 -10.94 -10.46
C THR A 283 -18.05 -10.56 -11.69
N ILE A 284 -18.60 -9.75 -12.59
CA ILE A 284 -17.96 -9.38 -13.86
C ILE A 284 -17.13 -8.13 -13.68
N SER A 285 -15.82 -8.26 -13.89
CA SER A 285 -14.91 -7.11 -13.94
C SER A 285 -14.98 -6.41 -15.30
N LYS A 286 -14.89 -5.09 -15.27
CA LYS A 286 -14.70 -4.26 -16.48
C LYS A 286 -13.22 -4.14 -16.86
N ARG A 287 -12.29 -4.62 -16.02
CA ARG A 287 -10.85 -4.55 -16.26
C ARG A 287 -10.37 -5.83 -16.93
N ASP A 288 -9.97 -5.73 -18.18
CA ASP A 288 -9.35 -6.81 -18.93
C ASP A 288 -7.82 -6.73 -18.95
N LEU A 289 -7.26 -5.53 -18.71
CA LEU A 289 -5.86 -5.21 -18.93
C LEU A 289 -5.22 -4.65 -17.68
N PHE A 290 -3.99 -5.10 -17.36
CA PHE A 290 -3.17 -4.58 -16.28
C PHE A 290 -1.69 -4.64 -16.63
N PHE A 291 -0.94 -3.59 -16.26
CA PHE A 291 0.50 -3.47 -16.51
C PHE A 291 1.26 -3.57 -15.18
N TYR A 292 2.33 -4.35 -15.18
CA TYR A 292 3.15 -4.60 -14.02
C TYR A 292 4.48 -3.87 -14.16
N TYR A 293 4.71 -2.92 -13.29
CA TYR A 293 5.94 -2.15 -13.22
C TYR A 293 6.76 -2.56 -12.00
N ASN A 294 8.08 -2.62 -12.19
CA ASN A 294 9.05 -2.62 -11.12
C ASN A 294 9.80 -1.30 -11.18
N GLU A 295 9.53 -0.41 -10.23
CA GLU A 295 9.89 1.01 -10.33
C GLU A 295 9.36 1.63 -11.63
N ASP A 296 10.23 2.09 -12.53
CA ASP A 296 9.87 2.68 -13.83
C ASP A 296 9.99 1.70 -15.01
N ASP A 297 10.27 0.44 -14.73
CA ASP A 297 10.44 -0.59 -15.75
C ASP A 297 9.16 -1.41 -15.94
N LEU A 298 8.63 -1.44 -17.15
CA LEU A 298 7.52 -2.30 -17.54
C LEU A 298 8.02 -3.76 -17.63
N GLU A 299 7.72 -4.57 -16.61
CA GLU A 299 8.16 -5.96 -16.55
C GLU A 299 7.17 -6.97 -17.10
N ALA A 300 5.86 -6.72 -16.95
CA ALA A 300 4.84 -7.65 -17.43
C ALA A 300 3.54 -6.95 -17.81
N ILE A 301 2.71 -7.67 -18.58
CA ILE A 301 1.36 -7.27 -18.96
C ILE A 301 0.40 -8.43 -18.78
N ARG A 302 -0.79 -8.17 -18.25
CA ARG A 302 -1.89 -9.12 -18.15
C ARG A 302 -3.08 -8.67 -19.01
N TYR A 303 -3.60 -9.57 -19.82
CA TYR A 303 -4.86 -9.42 -20.52
C TYR A 303 -5.76 -10.62 -20.21
N LYS A 304 -6.84 -10.38 -19.46
CA LYS A 304 -7.71 -11.44 -18.93
C LYS A 304 -6.91 -12.44 -18.10
N ASN A 305 -6.89 -13.70 -18.52
CA ASN A 305 -6.10 -14.76 -17.88
C ASN A 305 -4.66 -14.90 -18.40
N TRP A 306 -4.30 -14.18 -19.45
CA TRP A 306 -2.97 -14.28 -20.04
C TRP A 306 -2.01 -13.25 -19.47
N LYS A 307 -0.85 -13.67 -18.97
CA LYS A 307 0.21 -12.79 -18.47
C LYS A 307 1.50 -13.04 -19.23
N LEU A 308 2.00 -11.98 -19.84
CA LEU A 308 3.27 -11.98 -20.57
C LEU A 308 4.30 -11.21 -19.74
N HIS A 309 5.36 -11.88 -19.33
CA HIS A 309 6.56 -11.24 -18.82
C HIS A 309 7.45 -10.83 -19.97
N LEU A 310 7.89 -9.58 -19.96
CA LEU A 310 8.80 -9.00 -20.94
C LEU A 310 10.24 -9.12 -20.46
N LYS A 311 10.43 -8.86 -19.16
CA LYS A 311 11.73 -8.88 -18.48
C LYS A 311 11.55 -9.16 -17.00
N LYS A 312 12.66 -9.38 -16.32
CA LYS A 312 12.72 -9.56 -14.87
C LYS A 312 14.05 -9.05 -14.33
N GLU A 313 13.99 -8.14 -13.35
CA GLU A 313 15.20 -7.60 -12.71
C GLU A 313 16.24 -7.10 -13.72
N GLY A 314 15.78 -6.44 -14.79
CA GLY A 314 16.58 -5.90 -15.87
C GLY A 314 16.91 -6.87 -17.02
N GLU A 315 16.69 -8.17 -16.85
CA GLU A 315 17.00 -9.19 -17.89
C GLU A 315 15.73 -9.53 -18.69
N GLU A 316 15.91 -9.73 -20.01
CA GLU A 316 14.82 -10.16 -20.90
C GLU A 316 14.34 -11.57 -20.50
N LEU A 317 13.01 -11.73 -20.35
CA LEU A 317 12.44 -13.02 -19.95
C LEU A 317 11.56 -13.63 -21.05
N MET A 318 10.64 -12.87 -21.64
CA MET A 318 9.70 -13.29 -22.71
C MET A 318 9.00 -14.62 -22.44
N GLU A 319 8.22 -14.67 -21.36
CA GLU A 319 7.44 -15.84 -20.93
C GLU A 319 5.96 -15.53 -20.83
N LEU A 320 5.11 -16.44 -21.35
CA LEU A 320 3.64 -16.33 -21.31
C LEU A 320 3.04 -17.41 -20.42
N TYR A 321 2.08 -16.99 -19.57
CA TYR A 321 1.37 -17.86 -18.64
C TYR A 321 -0.15 -17.73 -18.78
N ASP A 322 -0.86 -18.84 -18.66
CA ASP A 322 -2.33 -18.89 -18.54
C ASP A 322 -2.73 -18.98 -17.07
N LEU A 323 -2.96 -17.86 -16.43
CA LEU A 323 -3.24 -17.77 -14.99
C LEU A 323 -4.53 -18.48 -14.56
N LYS A 324 -5.42 -18.81 -15.49
CA LYS A 324 -6.62 -19.59 -15.18
C LYS A 324 -6.28 -21.04 -14.86
N ASN A 325 -5.30 -21.61 -15.58
CA ASN A 325 -4.90 -23.01 -15.45
C ASN A 325 -3.54 -23.16 -14.73
N ASP A 326 -2.79 -22.08 -14.59
CA ASP A 326 -1.44 -22.05 -14.00
C ASP A 326 -1.24 -20.75 -13.22
N ILE A 327 -1.95 -20.61 -12.10
CA ILE A 327 -1.87 -19.42 -11.23
C ILE A 327 -0.47 -19.22 -10.62
N GLY A 328 0.32 -20.30 -10.55
CA GLY A 328 1.68 -20.31 -10.01
C GLY A 328 2.76 -19.99 -11.04
N GLU A 329 2.41 -19.60 -12.27
CA GLU A 329 3.34 -19.18 -13.31
C GLU A 329 4.51 -20.20 -13.50
N LYS A 330 4.16 -21.49 -13.63
CA LYS A 330 5.13 -22.62 -13.72
C LYS A 330 5.39 -23.09 -15.15
N ASN A 331 4.38 -22.94 -16.03
CA ASN A 331 4.37 -23.53 -17.36
C ASN A 331 4.39 -22.43 -18.43
N ASN A 332 5.58 -22.10 -18.94
CA ASN A 332 5.74 -21.12 -20.00
C ASN A 332 5.17 -21.67 -21.34
N VAL A 333 4.11 -21.03 -21.83
CA VAL A 333 3.41 -21.40 -23.08
C VAL A 333 3.64 -20.39 -24.22
N TYR A 334 4.69 -19.57 -24.13
CA TYR A 334 5.04 -18.52 -25.08
C TYR A 334 5.16 -19.02 -26.52
N ASN A 335 5.84 -20.15 -26.72
CA ASN A 335 6.14 -20.66 -28.06
C ASN A 335 4.94 -21.23 -28.80
N ILE A 336 3.92 -21.67 -28.07
CA ILE A 336 2.73 -22.31 -28.63
C ILE A 336 1.51 -21.38 -28.74
N ASN A 337 1.61 -20.14 -28.23
CA ASN A 337 0.52 -19.15 -28.24
C ASN A 337 0.96 -17.80 -28.84
N LYS A 338 1.63 -17.81 -29.98
CA LYS A 338 2.18 -16.61 -30.61
C LYS A 338 1.14 -15.52 -30.90
N ASN A 339 -0.08 -15.90 -31.27
CA ASN A 339 -1.18 -14.97 -31.50
C ASN A 339 -1.58 -14.19 -30.24
N ILE A 340 -1.48 -14.82 -29.06
CA ILE A 340 -1.72 -14.14 -27.77
C ILE A 340 -0.55 -13.20 -27.44
N VAL A 341 0.68 -13.65 -27.68
CA VAL A 341 1.87 -12.81 -27.50
C VAL A 341 1.77 -11.56 -28.36
N ASP A 342 1.48 -11.68 -29.66
CA ASP A 342 1.36 -10.56 -30.59
C ASP A 342 0.28 -9.56 -30.13
N LYS A 343 -0.86 -10.06 -29.64
CA LYS A 343 -1.93 -9.25 -29.06
C LYS A 343 -1.43 -8.48 -27.83
N LEU A 344 -0.78 -9.14 -26.88
CA LEU A 344 -0.26 -8.50 -25.67
C LEU A 344 0.81 -7.47 -26.01
N MET A 345 1.71 -7.77 -26.95
CA MET A 345 2.72 -6.85 -27.43
C MET A 345 2.14 -5.58 -28.08
N SER A 346 0.97 -5.65 -28.72
CA SER A 346 0.30 -4.47 -29.26
C SER A 346 -0.14 -3.49 -28.15
N TYR A 347 -0.49 -3.99 -26.96
CA TYR A 347 -0.80 -3.14 -25.81
C TYR A 347 0.46 -2.58 -25.14
N VAL A 348 1.58 -3.29 -25.20
CA VAL A 348 2.87 -2.82 -24.64
C VAL A 348 3.32 -1.52 -25.31
N GLY A 349 3.17 -1.41 -26.63
CA GLY A 349 3.51 -0.18 -27.36
C GLY A 349 2.76 1.02 -26.83
N ASN A 350 1.44 0.93 -26.75
CA ASN A 350 0.59 2.00 -26.24
C ASN A 350 0.90 2.35 -24.77
N CYS A 351 1.14 1.32 -23.95
CA CYS A 351 1.51 1.52 -22.54
C CYS A 351 2.81 2.34 -22.41
N ARG A 352 3.83 2.01 -23.21
CA ARG A 352 5.09 2.73 -23.20
C ARG A 352 4.94 4.19 -23.62
N GLU A 353 4.10 4.48 -24.62
CA GLU A 353 3.81 5.85 -25.05
C GLU A 353 3.08 6.66 -23.98
N GLU A 354 2.16 6.04 -23.22
CA GLU A 354 1.38 6.71 -22.18
C GLU A 354 2.12 6.79 -20.84
N LEU A 355 2.64 5.67 -20.35
CA LEU A 355 3.17 5.54 -18.99
C LEU A 355 4.71 5.49 -18.93
N GLY A 356 5.37 5.31 -20.07
CA GLY A 356 6.82 5.19 -20.15
C GLY A 356 7.34 3.79 -19.87
N ASP A 357 8.62 3.61 -20.09
CA ASP A 357 9.40 2.40 -19.74
C ASP A 357 10.89 2.78 -19.75
N LYS A 358 11.47 2.87 -18.55
CA LYS A 358 12.87 3.29 -18.36
C LYS A 358 13.87 2.44 -19.16
N SER A 359 13.64 1.13 -19.24
CA SER A 359 14.51 0.22 -19.97
C SER A 359 14.59 0.49 -21.47
N THR A 360 13.57 1.14 -22.02
CA THR A 360 13.51 1.54 -23.44
C THR A 360 13.79 3.03 -23.62
N ASN A 361 14.11 3.77 -22.55
CA ASN A 361 14.29 5.22 -22.54
C ASN A 361 13.07 6.00 -23.04
N ILE A 362 11.86 5.45 -22.90
CA ILE A 362 10.63 6.12 -23.25
C ILE A 362 10.06 6.80 -22.00
N ILE A 363 9.85 8.12 -22.08
CA ILE A 363 9.14 8.89 -21.09
C ILE A 363 7.68 8.92 -21.50
N GLY A 364 6.77 8.49 -20.64
CA GLY A 364 5.35 8.48 -20.93
C GLY A 364 4.75 9.89 -21.02
N SER A 365 3.84 10.07 -21.95
CA SER A 365 3.16 11.36 -22.17
C SER A 365 2.18 11.75 -21.05
N GLU A 366 1.72 10.76 -20.26
CA GLU A 366 0.73 10.93 -19.19
C GLU A 366 1.35 10.89 -17.78
N VAL A 367 2.69 10.81 -17.68
CA VAL A 367 3.39 10.80 -16.39
C VAL A 367 3.30 12.18 -15.73
N ARG A 368 2.84 12.22 -14.49
CA ARG A 368 2.78 13.43 -13.69
C ARG A 368 3.90 13.48 -12.66
N PRO A 369 4.49 14.67 -12.40
CA PRO A 369 5.63 14.77 -11.50
C PRO A 369 5.23 14.58 -10.04
N ALA A 370 6.10 13.97 -9.27
CA ALA A 370 6.06 14.04 -7.83
C ALA A 370 6.33 15.49 -7.34
N ALA A 371 5.77 15.84 -6.18
CA ALA A 371 6.09 17.12 -5.56
C ALA A 371 7.48 17.06 -4.91
N LYS A 372 8.17 18.20 -4.92
CA LYS A 372 9.52 18.35 -4.35
C LYS A 372 9.61 19.64 -3.54
N ILE A 373 10.38 19.59 -2.48
CA ILE A 373 10.74 20.78 -1.70
C ILE A 373 12.25 20.96 -1.63
N ASN A 374 12.67 22.20 -1.42
CA ASN A 374 14.07 22.56 -1.21
C ASN A 374 14.45 22.40 0.27
N ASN A 375 15.68 21.92 0.53
CA ASN A 375 16.24 21.76 1.87
C ASN A 375 15.37 20.93 2.83
N PRO A 376 14.96 19.71 2.43
CA PRO A 376 14.20 18.83 3.29
C PRO A 376 15.01 18.44 4.53
N LYS A 377 14.29 18.11 5.61
CA LYS A 377 14.89 17.62 6.85
C LYS A 377 14.04 16.51 7.43
N PRO A 378 14.65 15.50 8.06
CA PRO A 378 13.90 14.56 8.87
C PRO A 378 13.05 15.30 9.91
N LEU A 379 11.87 14.77 10.21
CA LEU A 379 10.94 15.37 11.20
C LEU A 379 11.47 15.29 12.63
N THR A 380 12.30 14.30 12.90
CA THR A 380 12.95 14.07 14.19
C THR A 380 14.47 14.14 14.04
N LYS A 381 15.17 14.35 15.15
CA LYS A 381 16.62 14.40 15.19
C LYS A 381 17.14 13.51 16.31
N PHE A 382 18.14 12.69 16.02
CA PHE A 382 18.76 11.84 17.03
C PHE A 382 19.41 12.68 18.16
N ASP A 383 19.05 12.35 19.39
CA ASP A 383 19.68 12.83 20.62
C ASP A 383 20.22 11.65 21.42
N LYS A 384 21.54 11.53 21.51
CA LYS A 384 22.22 10.44 22.24
C LYS A 384 21.86 10.33 23.73
N ASN A 385 21.30 11.39 24.32
CA ASN A 385 20.93 11.43 25.73
C ASN A 385 19.46 11.08 25.97
N HIS A 386 18.64 10.97 24.91
CA HIS A 386 17.24 10.61 25.03
C HIS A 386 17.09 9.09 25.23
N PRO A 387 16.24 8.65 26.15
CA PRO A 387 16.01 7.22 26.42
C PRO A 387 15.06 6.60 25.37
N TYR A 388 15.51 6.52 24.14
CA TYR A 388 14.71 5.90 23.07
C TYR A 388 14.43 4.42 23.31
N ILE A 389 13.28 3.97 22.85
CA ILE A 389 12.98 2.55 22.73
C ILE A 389 13.53 2.07 21.37
N TYR A 390 14.67 1.38 21.41
CA TYR A 390 15.28 0.86 20.19
C TYR A 390 14.48 -0.32 19.65
N ALA A 391 14.23 -0.32 18.36
CA ALA A 391 13.72 -1.49 17.67
C ALA A 391 14.85 -2.53 17.50
N GLU A 392 14.62 -3.77 17.90
CA GLU A 392 15.53 -4.88 17.62
C GLU A 392 15.29 -5.39 16.20
N TYR A 393 16.33 -5.42 15.38
CA TYR A 393 16.26 -5.87 14.01
C TYR A 393 17.47 -6.71 13.65
N ASP A 394 17.29 -8.01 13.57
CA ASP A 394 18.35 -9.00 13.38
C ASP A 394 18.54 -9.46 11.93
N LYS A 395 17.80 -8.84 10.98
CA LYS A 395 17.80 -9.23 9.57
C LYS A 395 18.43 -8.17 8.68
N GLY A 396 19.33 -8.57 7.79
CA GLY A 396 19.99 -7.69 6.81
C GLY A 396 19.07 -7.18 5.70
N GLU A 397 17.83 -7.71 5.61
CA GLU A 397 16.88 -7.37 4.56
C GLU A 397 15.86 -6.35 5.06
N ARG A 398 15.53 -5.39 4.21
CA ARG A 398 14.52 -4.36 4.49
C ARG A 398 13.19 -4.73 3.88
N GLY A 399 12.13 -4.30 4.54
CA GLY A 399 10.76 -4.57 4.13
C GLY A 399 10.33 -3.92 2.81
#